data_f958d39225c1e906eb8ec9a0fc829fd1
#
_entry.id   f958d39225c1e906eb8ec9a0fc829fd1
#
_cell.length_a   1.000
_cell.length_b   1.000
_cell.length_c   1.000
_cell.angle_alpha   90.00
_cell.angle_beta   90.00
_cell.angle_gamma   90.00
#
_symmetry.space_group_name_H-M   'P 1'
#
loop_
_entity.id
_entity.type
_entity.pdbx_description
1 polymer ?
#
loop_
_entity_poly.entity_id
_entity_poly.type
_entity_poly.pdbx_seq_one_letter_code
_entity_poly.pdbx_strand_id
1 'polypeptide(L)' 'MIKRIDASSVKLCCQGKGCPVVKDLGDGTVEITEDNGNKIIVKKEEAQLISDGVKTLNGETLILG' A
#
# COMPACT_ATOMS: atom_id res chain seq x y z
N MET A 1 5.30 7.54 7.34
CA MET A 1 5.14 8.85 6.68
C MET A 1 4.94 8.66 5.19
N ILE A 2 4.05 9.42 4.62
CA ILE A 2 3.75 9.31 3.20
C ILE A 2 4.34 10.50 2.47
N LYS A 3 5.10 10.22 1.43
CA LYS A 3 5.66 11.26 0.59
C LYS A 3 5.05 11.16 -0.80
N ARG A 4 4.53 12.26 -1.29
CA ARG A 4 4.00 12.29 -2.64
C ARG A 4 5.15 12.44 -3.63
N ILE A 5 5.21 11.55 -4.60
CA ILE A 5 6.23 11.60 -5.64
C ILE A 5 5.72 12.44 -6.80
N ASP A 6 4.49 12.15 -7.24
CA ASP A 6 3.85 12.92 -8.30
C ASP A 6 2.34 12.79 -8.15
N ALA A 7 1.60 13.17 -9.18
CA ALA A 7 0.14 13.20 -9.10
C ALA A 7 -0.47 11.82 -8.90
N SER A 8 0.23 10.76 -9.27
CA SER A 8 -0.32 9.41 -9.23
C SER A 8 0.47 8.44 -8.38
N SER A 9 1.50 8.88 -7.68
CA SER A 9 2.28 7.95 -6.87
C SER A 9 2.75 8.57 -5.57
N VAL A 10 2.81 7.73 -4.55
CA VAL A 10 3.27 8.13 -3.23
C VAL A 10 4.25 7.09 -2.72
N LYS A 11 5.14 7.53 -1.85
CA LYS A 11 6.11 6.66 -1.24
C LYS A 11 5.77 6.50 0.23
N LEU A 12 5.75 5.27 0.69
CA LEU A 12 5.43 4.97 2.07
C LEU A 12 6.73 4.79 2.84
N CYS A 13 7.11 5.82 3.57
CA CYS A 13 8.35 5.77 4.34
C CYS A 13 8.03 5.79 5.82
N CYS A 14 8.63 4.86 6.54
CA CYS A 14 8.69 4.95 7.99
C CYS A 14 10.16 5.15 8.31
N GLN A 15 10.61 4.59 9.38
CA GLN A 15 12.00 4.75 9.76
C GLN A 15 12.81 3.62 9.17
N GLY A 16 13.51 3.72 8.24
CA GLY A 16 14.30 2.63 7.76
C GLY A 16 14.35 2.60 6.26
N LYS A 17 14.80 1.49 5.74
CA LYS A 17 14.99 1.31 4.33
C LYS A 17 13.78 0.66 3.70
N GLY A 18 13.77 0.62 2.39
CA GLY A 18 12.77 -0.14 1.69
C GLY A 18 11.42 0.51 1.67
N CYS A 19 11.36 1.79 1.37
CA CYS A 19 10.09 2.49 1.28
C CYS A 19 9.36 2.07 0.03
N PRO A 20 8.24 1.34 0.15
CA PRO A 20 7.50 0.95 -1.04
C PRO A 20 6.80 2.14 -1.68
N VAL A 21 6.57 2.02 -2.97
CA VAL A 21 5.88 3.06 -3.74
C VAL A 21 4.53 2.53 -4.19
N VAL A 22 3.50 3.33 -3.99
CA VAL A 22 2.15 3.00 -4.44
C VAL A 22 1.81 3.93 -5.59
N LYS A 23 1.47 3.35 -6.72
CA LYS A 23 1.18 4.11 -7.92
C LYS A 23 -0.23 3.80 -8.41
N ASP A 24 -0.98 4.83 -8.69
CA ASP A 24 -2.32 4.69 -9.27
C ASP A 24 -2.17 4.52 -10.78
N LEU A 25 -2.61 3.39 -11.28
CA LEU A 25 -2.47 3.10 -12.71
C LEU A 25 -3.58 3.70 -13.57
N GLY A 26 -4.59 4.26 -12.93
CA GLY A 26 -5.64 4.96 -13.67
C GLY A 26 -6.74 4.09 -14.24
N ASP A 27 -6.67 2.79 -14.01
CA ASP A 27 -7.67 1.85 -14.52
C ASP A 27 -8.43 1.14 -13.39
N GLY A 28 -8.38 1.70 -12.20
CA GLY A 28 -9.01 1.09 -11.05
C GLY A 28 -8.09 0.17 -10.27
N THR A 29 -6.82 0.11 -10.64
CA THR A 29 -5.82 -0.68 -9.94
C THR A 29 -4.67 0.19 -9.48
N VAL A 30 -3.91 -0.32 -8.53
CA VAL A 30 -2.70 0.35 -8.06
C VAL A 30 -1.56 -0.65 -8.09
N GLU A 31 -0.37 -0.14 -8.30
CA GLU A 31 0.84 -0.94 -8.31
C GLU A 31 1.64 -0.61 -7.06
N ILE A 32 2.03 -1.63 -6.33
CA ILE A 32 2.87 -1.47 -5.14
C ILE A 32 4.22 -2.06 -5.47
N THR A 33 5.25 -1.22 -5.43
CA THR A 33 6.61 -1.62 -5.78
C THR A 33 7.48 -1.59 -4.54
N GLU A 34 8.19 -2.68 -4.29
CA GLU A 34 9.15 -2.73 -3.20
C GLU A 34 10.49 -2.16 -3.63
N ASP A 35 11.32 -1.88 -2.63
CA ASP A 35 12.64 -1.34 -2.84
C ASP A 35 13.51 -2.26 -3.70
N ASN A 36 13.29 -3.56 -3.61
CA ASN A 36 14.09 -4.53 -4.36
C ASN A 36 13.56 -4.77 -5.78
N GLY A 37 12.56 -4.03 -6.20
CA GLY A 37 12.03 -4.14 -7.55
C GLY A 37 10.84 -5.05 -7.70
N ASN A 38 10.48 -5.80 -6.68
CA ASN A 38 9.27 -6.61 -6.72
C ASN A 38 8.04 -5.72 -6.70
N LYS A 39 7.02 -6.11 -7.41
CA LYS A 39 5.79 -5.32 -7.45
C LYS A 39 4.59 -6.22 -7.57
N ILE A 40 3.47 -5.71 -7.08
CA ILE A 40 2.19 -6.38 -7.21
C ILE A 40 1.17 -5.35 -7.69
N ILE A 41 0.12 -5.86 -8.29
CA ILE A 41 -0.96 -5.01 -8.75
C ILE A 41 -2.24 -5.51 -8.10
N VAL A 42 -2.95 -4.60 -7.43
CA VAL A 42 -4.20 -4.94 -6.76
C VAL A 42 -5.25 -3.92 -7.15
N LYS A 43 -6.49 -4.28 -6.95
CA LYS A 43 -7.57 -3.32 -7.18
C LYS A 43 -7.47 -2.21 -6.15
N LYS A 44 -7.82 -1.01 -6.56
CA LYS A 44 -7.77 0.14 -5.68
C LYS A 44 -8.58 -0.09 -4.40
N GLU A 45 -9.73 -0.72 -4.55
CA GLU A 45 -10.58 -1.04 -3.41
C GLU A 45 -9.90 -2.00 -2.45
N GLU A 46 -9.19 -2.99 -2.98
CA GLU A 46 -8.45 -3.93 -2.16
C GLU A 46 -7.28 -3.26 -1.46
N ALA A 47 -6.62 -2.35 -2.17
CA ALA A 47 -5.51 -1.62 -1.57
C ALA A 47 -5.96 -0.79 -0.39
N GLN A 48 -7.17 -0.24 -0.46
CA GLN A 48 -7.69 0.55 0.63
C GLN A 48 -7.99 -0.28 1.87
N LEU A 49 -8.12 -1.60 1.71
CA LEU A 49 -8.37 -2.48 2.85
C LEU A 49 -7.08 -2.95 3.52
N ILE A 50 -5.93 -2.62 2.97
CA ILE A 50 -4.66 -3.07 3.55
C ILE A 50 -4.49 -2.58 4.98
N SER A 51 -4.87 -1.35 5.24
CA SER A 51 -4.78 -0.80 6.59
C SER A 51 -5.61 -1.60 7.57
N ASP A 52 -6.83 -1.94 7.18
CA ASP A 52 -7.71 -2.75 8.03
C ASP A 52 -7.14 -4.15 8.21
N GLY A 53 -6.53 -4.69 7.17
CA GLY A 53 -5.90 -5.99 7.26
C GLY A 53 -4.76 -5.99 8.26
N VAL A 54 -3.94 -4.95 8.26
CA VAL A 54 -2.84 -4.85 9.20
C VAL A 54 -3.38 -4.75 10.63
N LYS A 55 -4.42 -3.98 10.84
CA LYS A 55 -5.03 -3.85 12.16
C LYS A 55 -5.57 -5.20 12.63
N THR A 56 -6.17 -5.94 11.74
CA THR A 56 -6.69 -7.27 12.07
C THR A 56 -5.56 -8.21 12.48
N LEU A 57 -4.44 -8.15 11.76
CA LEU A 57 -3.28 -8.96 12.10
C LEU A 57 -2.73 -8.60 13.48
N ASN A 58 -2.86 -7.35 13.87
CA ASN A 58 -2.40 -6.91 15.17
C ASN A 58 -3.41 -7.19 16.29
N GLY A 59 -4.55 -7.76 15.95
CA GLY A 59 -5.55 -8.12 16.95
C GLY A 59 -6.41 -6.96 17.42
N GLU A 60 -6.35 -5.84 16.74
CA GLU A 60 -7.13 -4.68 17.16
C GLU A 60 -8.61 -4.86 16.92
N THR A 61 -8.94 -5.59 15.87
CA THR A 61 -10.33 -5.84 15.55
C THR A 61 -10.44 -7.24 15.03
N LEU A 62 -11.28 -8.01 15.65
CA LEU A 62 -11.50 -9.36 15.20
C LEU A 62 -12.75 -9.39 14.39
N ILE A 63 -12.57 -9.41 13.13
CA ILE A 63 -13.67 -9.57 12.22
C ILE A 63 -13.59 -10.98 11.70
N LEU A 64 -14.48 -11.77 12.17
CA LEU A 64 -14.54 -13.15 11.73
C LEU A 64 -15.61 -13.21 10.69
N GLY A 65 -15.19 -12.91 9.56
CA GLY A 65 -16.19 -12.86 8.56
C GLY A 65 -16.11 -13.86 7.56
#